data_5927e2c3bd8a03ac420841f8b931c318
#
_entry.id   5927e2c3bd8a03ac420841f8b931c318
#
_cell.length_a   1.000
_cell.length_b   1.000
_cell.length_c   1.000
_cell.angle_alpha   90.00
_cell.angle_beta   90.00
_cell.angle_gamma   90.00
#
_symmetry.space_group_name_H-M   'P 1'
#
loop_
_entity.id
_entity.type
_entity.pdbx_description
1 polymer ?
#
loop_
_entity_poly.entity_id
_entity_poly.type
_entity_poly.pdbx_seq_one_letter_code
_entity_poly.pdbx_strand_id
1 'polypeptide(L)'
;MKEYNQGLHHVREHDACGIGAVVHIDGRQDYQVIDQALTIVEKLEHRAGKDASGEVGDGVGILLQISHRFFNKVAHNLHITLPQPYDYAVGMFFLPQDTLTRQKAMKTLERIVMKHQATFLGWREVPCHEDILGQKAKDCMPYIMQCFIEKPKTCQQRMDFERVLYVIRREFEKSSPQTYVVSLSSSTIVYKGMFLVHQLRQFYDDLQDHDYHSAIALVHSRFSTNTNPSWQRAHPNRMIAHNGEINTIRGNANRMLAREETLDSKYFSSDMTKVFPIVDVHGSDSAMLDNTLEFLYMNGMPLAKAMMLLIPEPWKNTAMSQEKKDFYHYYATMMEPWDGPAAILFSDGISMGATLDRNGLRPSRYYILDDQTLILSSEVGVLDIDESHIVKKSRLQPGKMLLVDT
;
A
#
# COMPACT_ATOMS: atom_id res chain seq x y z
N MET A 1 45.89 -13.95 19.58
CA MET A 1 44.65 -14.59 19.14
C MET A 1 43.42 -14.06 19.91
N LYS A 2 43.40 -12.76 20.25
CA LYS A 2 42.25 -12.10 20.95
C LYS A 2 41.64 -10.87 20.21
N GLU A 3 42.14 -10.52 19.06
CA GLU A 3 41.69 -9.30 18.37
C GLU A 3 40.77 -9.52 17.13
N TYR A 4 40.58 -10.78 16.75
CA TYR A 4 39.69 -11.09 15.57
C TYR A 4 38.19 -11.21 15.87
N ASN A 5 37.82 -11.20 17.15
CA ASN A 5 36.38 -11.36 17.52
C ASN A 5 35.63 -10.05 17.77
N GLN A 6 36.26 -8.88 17.67
CA GLN A 6 35.58 -7.61 17.92
C GLN A 6 34.86 -7.05 16.69
N GLY A 7 35.20 -7.52 15.48
CA GLY A 7 34.57 -7.04 14.25
C GLY A 7 33.20 -7.62 13.89
N LEU A 8 32.88 -8.81 14.46
CA LEU A 8 31.64 -9.51 14.12
C LEU A 8 30.43 -9.17 15.02
N HIS A 9 30.68 -8.55 16.17
CA HIS A 9 29.62 -8.23 17.12
C HIS A 9 28.88 -6.91 16.90
N HIS A 10 29.26 -6.11 15.90
CA HIS A 10 28.65 -4.80 15.61
C HIS A 10 28.00 -4.68 14.24
N VAL A 11 28.00 -5.72 13.40
CA VAL A 11 27.19 -5.73 12.17
C VAL A 11 25.81 -6.27 12.56
N ARG A 12 24.98 -5.41 13.16
CA ARG A 12 23.55 -5.61 13.11
C ARG A 12 23.13 -5.41 11.66
N GLU A 13 22.73 -6.49 11.00
CA GLU A 13 22.01 -6.36 9.73
C GLU A 13 20.77 -5.50 9.98
N HIS A 14 20.81 -4.26 9.47
CA HIS A 14 19.72 -3.30 9.61
C HIS A 14 18.69 -3.41 8.48
N ASP A 15 18.74 -4.41 7.61
CA ASP A 15 18.01 -4.48 6.35
C ASP A 15 16.82 -5.47 6.33
N ALA A 16 16.11 -5.59 7.41
CA ALA A 16 15.02 -6.55 7.48
C ALA A 16 13.68 -5.88 7.77
N CYS A 17 12.94 -5.45 6.71
CA CYS A 17 11.54 -5.06 6.86
C CYS A 17 10.69 -6.29 7.22
N GLY A 18 9.67 -6.09 8.06
CA GLY A 18 8.62 -7.07 8.32
C GLY A 18 7.43 -6.84 7.40
N ILE A 19 7.04 -7.82 6.61
CA ILE A 19 5.79 -7.79 5.83
C ILE A 19 4.91 -8.97 6.18
N GLY A 20 3.59 -8.76 6.08
CA GLY A 20 2.61 -9.80 6.28
C GLY A 20 1.30 -9.53 5.57
N ALA A 21 0.54 -10.58 5.37
CA ALA A 21 -0.82 -10.52 4.86
C ALA A 21 -1.70 -11.57 5.52
N VAL A 22 -2.95 -11.21 5.76
CA VAL A 22 -4.02 -12.14 6.12
C VAL A 22 -5.13 -11.95 5.12
N VAL A 23 -5.60 -13.07 4.53
CA VAL A 23 -6.64 -13.05 3.51
C VAL A 23 -7.61 -14.20 3.72
N HIS A 24 -8.90 -13.92 3.74
CA HIS A 24 -9.93 -14.94 3.58
C HIS A 24 -10.15 -15.20 2.09
N ILE A 25 -9.77 -16.38 1.62
CA ILE A 25 -9.79 -16.77 0.19
C ILE A 25 -11.23 -16.79 -0.36
N ASP A 26 -12.21 -17.07 0.49
CA ASP A 26 -13.63 -17.05 0.16
C ASP A 26 -14.28 -15.66 0.16
N GLY A 27 -13.49 -14.61 0.41
CA GLY A 27 -13.96 -13.22 0.45
C GLY A 27 -14.76 -12.85 1.69
N ARG A 28 -14.87 -13.71 2.67
CA ARG A 28 -15.54 -13.43 3.95
C ARG A 28 -14.84 -12.29 4.68
N GLN A 29 -15.56 -11.23 4.95
CA GLN A 29 -15.05 -10.08 5.70
C GLN A 29 -15.22 -10.27 7.20
N ASP A 30 -14.15 -10.06 7.96
CA ASP A 30 -14.11 -10.28 9.41
C ASP A 30 -13.13 -9.28 10.07
N TYR A 31 -13.36 -8.92 11.33
CA TYR A 31 -12.41 -8.16 12.15
C TYR A 31 -11.15 -8.97 12.45
N GLN A 32 -11.27 -10.29 12.54
CA GLN A 32 -10.14 -11.18 12.85
C GLN A 32 -9.00 -11.04 11.84
N VAL A 33 -9.29 -10.77 10.57
CA VAL A 33 -8.29 -10.50 9.53
C VAL A 33 -7.42 -9.31 9.91
N ILE A 34 -8.02 -8.25 10.45
CA ILE A 34 -7.31 -7.04 10.89
C ILE A 34 -6.48 -7.34 12.14
N ASP A 35 -7.09 -7.97 13.13
CA ASP A 35 -6.43 -8.31 14.39
C ASP A 35 -5.22 -9.21 14.18
N GLN A 36 -5.35 -10.25 13.37
CA GLN A 36 -4.23 -11.13 13.00
C GLN A 36 -3.15 -10.40 12.22
N ALA A 37 -3.49 -9.52 11.28
CA ALA A 37 -2.51 -8.76 10.52
C ALA A 37 -1.73 -7.78 11.41
N LEU A 38 -2.39 -7.11 12.35
CA LEU A 38 -1.73 -6.26 13.35
C LEU A 38 -0.83 -7.10 14.28
N THR A 39 -1.28 -8.28 14.70
CA THR A 39 -0.47 -9.20 15.49
C THR A 39 0.78 -9.66 14.74
N ILE A 40 0.69 -9.92 13.43
CA ILE A 40 1.86 -10.27 12.60
C ILE A 40 2.91 -9.16 12.66
N VAL A 41 2.52 -7.91 12.45
CA VAL A 41 3.48 -6.80 12.44
C VAL A 41 4.07 -6.55 13.84
N GLU A 42 3.30 -6.73 14.90
CA GLU A 42 3.76 -6.65 16.29
C GLU A 42 4.82 -7.74 16.61
N LYS A 43 4.59 -8.98 16.17
CA LYS A 43 5.53 -10.09 16.31
C LYS A 43 6.82 -9.93 15.48
N LEU A 44 6.79 -9.08 14.45
CA LEU A 44 7.95 -8.72 13.63
C LEU A 44 8.72 -7.50 14.17
N GLU A 45 8.53 -7.11 15.42
CA GLU A 45 9.20 -5.95 16.05
C GLU A 45 10.74 -6.00 15.93
N HIS A 46 11.35 -7.17 16.01
CA HIS A 46 12.80 -7.34 15.84
C HIS A 46 13.32 -6.97 14.46
N ARG A 47 12.42 -6.85 13.45
CA ARG A 47 12.71 -6.36 12.10
C ARG A 47 12.41 -4.88 11.93
N ALA A 48 11.71 -4.27 12.87
CA ALA A 48 11.38 -2.86 12.81
C ALA A 48 12.58 -2.00 13.21
N GLY A 49 12.80 -0.90 12.50
CA GLY A 49 13.78 0.11 12.90
C GLY A 49 13.24 0.99 14.01
N LYS A 50 14.13 1.39 14.91
CA LYS A 50 13.87 2.38 15.96
C LYS A 50 14.95 3.43 15.91
N ASP A 51 14.60 4.67 16.24
CA ASP A 51 15.60 5.73 16.40
C ASP A 51 16.50 5.50 17.62
N ALA A 52 17.52 6.34 17.79
CA ALA A 52 18.48 6.19 18.86
C ALA A 52 17.87 6.34 20.28
N SER A 53 16.72 7.00 20.40
CA SER A 53 15.98 7.11 21.68
C SER A 53 15.14 5.85 21.97
N GLY A 54 14.83 5.06 20.95
CA GLY A 54 13.91 3.94 21.04
C GLY A 54 12.43 4.32 21.14
N GLU A 55 12.10 5.62 21.06
CA GLU A 55 10.74 6.15 21.22
C GLU A 55 10.00 6.30 19.89
N VAL A 56 10.72 6.35 18.77
CA VAL A 56 10.16 6.56 17.45
C VAL A 56 10.54 5.40 16.53
N GLY A 57 9.54 4.82 15.91
CA GLY A 57 9.72 3.77 14.89
C GLY A 57 9.95 4.36 13.51
N ASP A 58 10.54 3.55 12.64
CA ASP A 58 10.77 3.86 11.23
C ASP A 58 9.48 3.90 10.40
N GLY A 59 8.36 3.58 10.99
CA GLY A 59 7.06 3.58 10.36
C GLY A 59 6.43 2.20 10.28
N VAL A 60 5.11 2.17 10.40
CA VAL A 60 4.30 0.96 10.26
C VAL A 60 2.94 1.33 9.68
N GLY A 61 2.29 0.37 9.04
CA GLY A 61 0.94 0.58 8.54
C GLY A 61 0.26 -0.69 8.04
N ILE A 62 -1.00 -0.51 7.70
CA ILE A 62 -1.89 -1.55 7.23
C ILE A 62 -2.74 -1.04 6.05
N LEU A 63 -2.88 -1.85 5.01
CA LEU A 63 -3.81 -1.66 3.92
C LEU A 63 -4.98 -2.63 4.11
N LEU A 64 -6.19 -2.11 4.05
CA LEU A 64 -7.44 -2.83 4.28
C LEU A 64 -8.43 -2.58 3.14
N GLN A 65 -9.43 -3.44 3.04
CA GLN A 65 -10.64 -3.11 2.28
C GLN A 65 -11.45 -2.02 3.02
N ILE A 66 -12.23 -1.24 2.27
CA ILE A 66 -13.21 -0.32 2.83
C ILE A 66 -14.35 -1.13 3.44
N SER A 67 -14.47 -1.10 4.77
CA SER A 67 -15.57 -1.73 5.49
C SER A 67 -16.83 -0.88 5.42
N HIS A 68 -17.80 -1.29 4.61
CA HIS A 68 -19.08 -0.55 4.52
C HIS A 68 -19.80 -0.48 5.86
N ARG A 69 -19.78 -1.58 6.62
CA ARG A 69 -20.39 -1.64 7.96
C ARG A 69 -19.80 -0.56 8.88
N PHE A 70 -18.47 -0.48 8.96
CA PHE A 70 -17.78 0.49 9.79
C PHE A 70 -18.01 1.92 9.29
N PHE A 71 -17.75 2.18 7.99
CA PHE A 71 -17.86 3.54 7.46
C PHE A 71 -19.30 4.05 7.45
N ASN A 72 -20.31 3.20 7.26
CA ASN A 72 -21.70 3.61 7.38
C ASN A 72 -22.04 4.05 8.82
N LYS A 73 -21.53 3.32 9.83
CA LYS A 73 -21.69 3.69 11.24
C LYS A 73 -21.07 5.05 11.54
N VAL A 74 -19.82 5.28 11.14
CA VAL A 74 -19.11 6.55 11.45
C VAL A 74 -19.64 7.72 10.62
N ALA A 75 -20.06 7.51 9.38
CA ALA A 75 -20.70 8.53 8.55
C ALA A 75 -22.05 8.96 9.09
N HIS A 76 -22.86 7.99 9.55
CA HIS A 76 -24.15 8.28 10.18
C HIS A 76 -24.00 9.20 11.39
N ASN A 77 -22.96 9.01 12.22
CA ASN A 77 -22.66 9.88 13.36
C ASN A 77 -22.32 11.33 12.94
N LEU A 78 -21.93 11.52 11.70
CA LEU A 78 -21.64 12.83 11.08
C LEU A 78 -22.80 13.36 10.24
N HIS A 79 -23.97 12.71 10.30
CA HIS A 79 -25.15 13.01 9.48
C HIS A 79 -24.87 12.89 7.96
N ILE A 80 -23.93 12.02 7.58
CA ILE A 80 -23.61 11.67 6.20
C ILE A 80 -24.29 10.34 5.86
N THR A 81 -25.04 10.30 4.75
CA THR A 81 -25.60 9.06 4.22
C THR A 81 -24.68 8.55 3.13
N LEU A 82 -24.09 7.36 3.32
CA LEU A 82 -23.28 6.71 2.31
C LEU A 82 -24.13 5.91 1.33
N PRO A 83 -23.79 5.95 0.03
CA PRO A 83 -24.36 5.04 -0.98
C PRO A 83 -23.96 3.57 -0.73
N GLN A 84 -24.31 2.69 -1.67
CA GLN A 84 -23.92 1.27 -1.60
C GLN A 84 -22.39 1.09 -1.70
N PRO A 85 -21.84 -0.05 -1.25
CA PRO A 85 -20.43 -0.38 -1.46
C PRO A 85 -20.01 -0.17 -2.92
N TYR A 86 -18.80 0.36 -3.12
CA TYR A 86 -18.21 0.75 -4.41
C TYR A 86 -18.89 1.94 -5.13
N ASP A 87 -20.00 2.47 -4.62
CA ASP A 87 -20.63 3.70 -5.10
C ASP A 87 -20.14 4.95 -4.35
N TYR A 88 -19.32 4.76 -3.35
CA TYR A 88 -18.57 5.82 -2.67
C TYR A 88 -17.12 5.42 -2.46
N ALA A 89 -16.28 6.41 -2.25
CA ALA A 89 -14.87 6.26 -1.92
C ALA A 89 -14.57 6.86 -0.55
N VAL A 90 -13.53 6.33 0.09
CA VAL A 90 -12.94 6.91 1.28
C VAL A 90 -11.54 7.39 0.96
N GLY A 91 -11.26 8.67 1.24
CA GLY A 91 -9.92 9.22 1.17
C GLY A 91 -9.30 9.32 2.56
N MET A 92 -8.00 8.99 2.68
CA MET A 92 -7.18 9.23 3.86
C MET A 92 -6.11 10.26 3.51
N PHE A 93 -6.01 11.31 4.32
CA PHE A 93 -5.17 12.47 4.03
C PHE A 93 -4.31 12.85 5.23
N PHE A 94 -3.07 13.18 4.93
CA PHE A 94 -2.17 13.90 5.83
C PHE A 94 -2.16 15.37 5.41
N LEU A 95 -2.78 16.21 6.22
CA LEU A 95 -2.95 17.64 5.98
C LEU A 95 -2.02 18.47 6.89
N PRO A 96 -1.73 19.72 6.53
CA PRO A 96 -0.95 20.63 7.38
C PRO A 96 -1.61 20.89 8.75
N GLN A 97 -0.81 21.04 9.77
CA GLN A 97 -1.27 21.45 11.11
C GLN A 97 -1.80 22.89 11.10
N ASP A 98 -1.23 23.78 10.28
CA ASP A 98 -1.73 25.14 10.11
C ASP A 98 -3.17 25.15 9.60
N THR A 99 -4.06 25.79 10.37
CA THR A 99 -5.51 25.78 10.11
C THR A 99 -5.88 26.42 8.78
N LEU A 100 -5.24 27.54 8.41
CA LEU A 100 -5.57 28.24 7.16
C LEU A 100 -5.16 27.44 5.94
N THR A 101 -3.94 26.89 5.96
CA THR A 101 -3.40 26.04 4.88
C THR A 101 -4.23 24.75 4.76
N ARG A 102 -4.59 24.14 5.91
CA ARG A 102 -5.47 22.96 5.95
C ARG A 102 -6.83 23.23 5.32
N GLN A 103 -7.51 24.29 5.75
CA GLN A 103 -8.83 24.66 5.20
C GLN A 103 -8.78 24.96 3.71
N LYS A 104 -7.71 25.63 3.24
CA LYS A 104 -7.50 25.88 1.82
C LYS A 104 -7.35 24.58 1.03
N ALA A 105 -6.58 23.63 1.54
CA ALA A 105 -6.41 22.32 0.93
C ALA A 105 -7.75 21.55 0.88
N MET A 106 -8.51 21.51 1.98
CA MET A 106 -9.82 20.87 2.03
C MET A 106 -10.78 21.45 0.99
N LYS A 107 -10.93 22.76 0.91
CA LYS A 107 -11.77 23.44 -0.11
C LYS A 107 -11.26 23.20 -1.54
N THR A 108 -9.95 23.03 -1.72
CA THR A 108 -9.38 22.71 -3.03
C THR A 108 -9.80 21.31 -3.47
N LEU A 109 -9.74 20.31 -2.58
CA LEU A 109 -10.22 18.96 -2.88
C LEU A 109 -11.73 18.98 -3.23
N GLU A 110 -12.56 19.64 -2.42
CA GLU A 110 -14.01 19.74 -2.67
C GLU A 110 -14.32 20.29 -4.07
N ARG A 111 -13.62 21.35 -4.48
CA ARG A 111 -13.76 21.92 -5.83
C ARG A 111 -13.31 20.97 -6.93
N ILE A 112 -12.21 20.24 -6.73
CA ILE A 112 -11.71 19.27 -7.70
C ILE A 112 -12.71 18.11 -7.85
N VAL A 113 -13.25 17.60 -6.74
CA VAL A 113 -14.28 16.55 -6.75
C VAL A 113 -15.48 16.97 -7.56
N MET A 114 -16.04 18.17 -7.31
CA MET A 114 -17.17 18.72 -8.06
C MET A 114 -16.84 18.94 -9.54
N LYS A 115 -15.62 19.40 -9.87
CA LYS A 115 -15.14 19.58 -11.24
C LYS A 115 -15.18 18.26 -12.03
N HIS A 116 -14.92 17.14 -11.37
CA HIS A 116 -14.99 15.80 -11.95
C HIS A 116 -16.38 15.14 -11.82
N GLN A 117 -17.42 15.93 -11.56
CA GLN A 117 -18.82 15.48 -11.48
C GLN A 117 -19.10 14.45 -10.38
N ALA A 118 -18.18 14.27 -9.43
CA ALA A 118 -18.39 13.47 -8.24
C ALA A 118 -19.04 14.34 -7.14
N THR A 119 -19.72 13.70 -6.19
CA THR A 119 -20.34 14.40 -5.06
C THR A 119 -19.45 14.30 -3.85
N PHE A 120 -19.04 15.44 -3.30
CA PHE A 120 -18.33 15.46 -2.02
C PHE A 120 -19.37 15.33 -0.88
N LEU A 121 -19.28 14.27 -0.08
CA LEU A 121 -20.25 13.96 0.98
C LEU A 121 -19.85 14.58 2.32
N GLY A 122 -18.57 14.67 2.62
CA GLY A 122 -18.09 15.28 3.87
C GLY A 122 -16.71 14.86 4.30
N TRP A 123 -16.20 15.57 5.31
CA TRP A 123 -14.95 15.29 6.00
C TRP A 123 -15.20 14.60 7.33
N ARG A 124 -14.23 13.76 7.72
CA ARG A 124 -14.12 13.12 9.03
C ARG A 124 -12.73 13.32 9.60
N GLU A 125 -12.65 13.87 10.80
CA GLU A 125 -11.41 13.79 11.56
C GLU A 125 -11.23 12.37 12.08
N VAL A 126 -10.03 11.79 11.87
CA VAL A 126 -9.76 10.43 12.30
C VAL A 126 -9.42 10.43 13.79
N PRO A 127 -10.13 9.67 14.63
CA PRO A 127 -9.79 9.56 16.05
C PRO A 127 -8.42 8.92 16.23
N CYS A 128 -7.50 9.67 16.87
CA CYS A 128 -6.10 9.29 17.06
C CYS A 128 -5.64 9.57 18.49
N HIS A 129 -4.77 8.70 19.03
CA HIS A 129 -4.14 8.84 20.33
C HIS A 129 -2.71 9.37 20.20
N GLU A 130 -2.55 10.69 20.21
CA GLU A 130 -1.25 11.35 20.04
C GLU A 130 -0.32 11.17 21.24
N ASP A 131 -0.87 10.93 22.42
CA ASP A 131 -0.16 10.80 23.71
C ASP A 131 0.83 9.63 23.74
N ILE A 132 0.57 8.57 22.94
CA ILE A 132 1.43 7.40 22.86
C ILE A 132 2.69 7.60 22.00
N LEU A 133 2.75 8.69 21.22
CA LEU A 133 3.86 8.94 20.29
C LEU A 133 5.08 9.52 21.01
N GLY A 134 6.29 9.13 20.54
CA GLY A 134 7.52 9.85 20.90
C GLY A 134 7.55 11.28 20.34
N GLN A 135 8.28 12.16 21.02
CA GLN A 135 8.27 13.61 20.72
C GLN A 135 8.58 13.92 19.26
N LYS A 136 9.57 13.29 18.66
CA LYS A 136 9.96 13.49 17.26
C LYS A 136 8.83 13.15 16.27
N ALA A 137 8.03 12.12 16.57
CA ALA A 137 6.88 11.75 15.74
C ALA A 137 5.75 12.77 15.89
N LYS A 138 5.53 13.31 17.12
CA LYS A 138 4.57 14.38 17.39
C LYS A 138 4.93 15.68 16.67
N ASP A 139 6.19 16.08 16.71
CA ASP A 139 6.67 17.34 16.11
C ASP A 139 6.43 17.43 14.60
N CYS A 140 6.38 16.27 13.92
CA CYS A 140 6.12 16.19 12.47
C CYS A 140 4.79 15.50 12.12
N MET A 141 3.91 15.29 13.10
CA MET A 141 2.61 14.66 12.88
C MET A 141 1.74 15.54 11.98
N PRO A 142 1.16 14.96 10.90
CA PRO A 142 0.16 15.66 10.10
C PRO A 142 -1.19 15.71 10.80
N TYR A 143 -2.06 16.60 10.35
CA TYR A 143 -3.48 16.55 10.71
C TYR A 143 -4.16 15.46 9.85
N ILE A 144 -4.75 14.45 10.49
CA ILE A 144 -5.23 13.25 9.80
C ILE A 144 -6.73 13.34 9.56
N MET A 145 -7.12 13.36 8.28
CA MET A 145 -8.53 13.48 7.87
C MET A 145 -8.91 12.37 6.90
N GLN A 146 -10.16 12.00 6.97
CA GLN A 146 -10.83 11.21 5.94
C GLN A 146 -11.87 12.05 5.22
N CYS A 147 -12.17 11.70 3.97
CA CYS A 147 -13.32 12.25 3.26
C CYS A 147 -14.13 11.15 2.57
N PHE A 148 -15.38 11.45 2.31
CA PHE A 148 -16.30 10.59 1.58
C PHE A 148 -16.70 11.26 0.28
N ILE A 149 -16.61 10.50 -0.83
CA ILE A 149 -16.91 10.96 -2.18
C ILE A 149 -17.86 9.97 -2.83
N GLU A 150 -19.01 10.44 -3.33
CA GLU A 150 -19.95 9.62 -4.07
C GLU A 150 -19.59 9.59 -5.56
N LYS A 151 -19.77 8.44 -6.15
CA LYS A 151 -19.50 8.13 -7.56
C LYS A 151 -20.27 9.04 -8.52
N PRO A 152 -19.62 9.58 -9.58
CA PRO A 152 -20.35 10.26 -10.66
C PRO A 152 -21.36 9.33 -11.33
N LYS A 153 -22.51 9.87 -11.71
CA LYS A 153 -23.55 9.12 -12.43
C LYS A 153 -23.08 8.56 -13.78
N THR A 154 -22.03 9.12 -14.34
CA THR A 154 -21.40 8.68 -15.58
C THR A 154 -20.59 7.40 -15.44
N CYS A 155 -20.16 7.04 -14.21
CA CYS A 155 -19.39 5.83 -13.96
C CYS A 155 -20.34 4.63 -13.87
N GLN A 156 -20.17 3.68 -14.78
CA GLN A 156 -20.98 2.45 -14.83
C GLN A 156 -20.32 1.30 -14.05
N GLN A 157 -19.01 1.24 -14.07
CA GLN A 157 -18.22 0.18 -13.43
C GLN A 157 -17.35 0.75 -12.31
N ARG A 158 -16.96 -0.10 -11.36
CA ARG A 158 -16.01 0.25 -10.29
C ARG A 158 -14.76 0.93 -10.84
N MET A 159 -14.16 0.36 -11.89
CA MET A 159 -12.91 0.92 -12.47
C MET A 159 -13.08 2.29 -13.12
N ASP A 160 -14.28 2.65 -13.56
CA ASP A 160 -14.53 4.01 -14.06
C ASP A 160 -14.40 5.00 -12.90
N PHE A 161 -14.95 4.65 -11.74
CA PHE A 161 -14.86 5.47 -10.55
C PHE A 161 -13.42 5.54 -10.01
N GLU A 162 -12.70 4.41 -9.94
CA GLU A 162 -11.29 4.40 -9.52
C GLU A 162 -10.43 5.33 -10.40
N ARG A 163 -10.66 5.38 -11.71
CA ARG A 163 -9.98 6.30 -12.63
C ARG A 163 -10.31 7.76 -12.34
N VAL A 164 -11.57 8.08 -12.05
CA VAL A 164 -11.97 9.43 -11.65
C VAL A 164 -11.26 9.82 -10.34
N LEU A 165 -11.24 8.94 -9.33
CA LEU A 165 -10.55 9.17 -8.08
C LEU A 165 -9.04 9.36 -8.28
N TYR A 166 -8.43 8.56 -9.16
CA TYR A 166 -7.02 8.69 -9.53
C TYR A 166 -6.72 10.09 -10.12
N VAL A 167 -7.54 10.57 -11.05
CA VAL A 167 -7.37 11.92 -11.65
C VAL A 167 -7.58 13.01 -10.59
N ILE A 168 -8.62 12.90 -9.75
CA ILE A 168 -8.89 13.84 -8.64
C ILE A 168 -7.67 13.93 -7.73
N ARG A 169 -7.12 12.79 -7.32
CA ARG A 169 -5.94 12.74 -6.46
C ARG A 169 -4.73 13.41 -7.11
N ARG A 170 -4.43 13.08 -8.37
CA ARG A 170 -3.28 13.65 -9.08
C ARG A 170 -3.40 15.17 -9.27
N GLU A 171 -4.60 15.66 -9.56
CA GLU A 171 -4.87 17.10 -9.65
C GLU A 171 -4.74 17.78 -8.28
N PHE A 172 -5.22 17.13 -7.22
CA PHE A 172 -5.13 17.65 -5.86
C PHE A 172 -3.69 17.72 -5.36
N GLU A 173 -2.89 16.67 -5.54
CA GLU A 173 -1.47 16.63 -5.15
C GLU A 173 -0.67 17.78 -5.78
N LYS A 174 -0.94 18.12 -7.03
CA LYS A 174 -0.32 19.28 -7.71
C LYS A 174 -0.78 20.63 -7.14
N SER A 175 -2.05 20.73 -6.78
CA SER A 175 -2.67 21.97 -6.32
C SER A 175 -2.38 22.26 -4.84
N SER A 176 -1.98 21.26 -4.09
CA SER A 176 -1.77 21.31 -2.64
C SER A 176 -0.51 20.54 -2.22
N PRO A 177 0.69 20.98 -2.60
CA PRO A 177 1.93 20.22 -2.42
C PRO A 177 2.36 20.02 -0.96
N GLN A 178 1.72 20.70 -0.02
CA GLN A 178 1.95 20.52 1.43
C GLN A 178 1.08 19.41 2.03
N THR A 179 0.30 18.73 1.21
CA THR A 179 -0.57 17.63 1.62
C THR A 179 -0.02 16.31 1.10
N TYR A 180 -0.46 15.22 1.70
CA TYR A 180 -0.19 13.88 1.19
C TYR A 180 -1.47 13.05 1.20
N VAL A 181 -1.81 12.48 0.05
CA VAL A 181 -2.94 11.56 -0.07
C VAL A 181 -2.44 10.15 0.22
N VAL A 182 -2.77 9.65 1.41
CA VAL A 182 -2.37 8.31 1.85
C VAL A 182 -3.04 7.25 1.00
N SER A 183 -4.35 7.38 0.81
CA SER A 183 -5.16 6.57 -0.10
C SER A 183 -6.41 7.34 -0.52
N LEU A 184 -6.95 7.04 -1.69
CA LEU A 184 -8.25 7.53 -2.19
C LEU A 184 -8.80 6.49 -3.16
N SER A 185 -9.74 5.67 -2.71
CA SER A 185 -10.27 4.54 -3.47
C SER A 185 -11.70 4.20 -3.01
N SER A 186 -12.45 3.50 -3.84
CA SER A 186 -13.73 2.87 -3.48
C SER A 186 -13.55 1.46 -2.90
N SER A 187 -12.33 0.94 -2.88
CA SER A 187 -12.04 -0.45 -2.53
C SER A 187 -11.07 -0.60 -1.36
N THR A 188 -10.05 0.25 -1.25
CA THR A 188 -8.97 0.13 -0.26
C THR A 188 -8.75 1.41 0.54
N ILE A 189 -8.24 1.24 1.75
CA ILE A 189 -7.76 2.34 2.60
C ILE A 189 -6.46 1.94 3.29
N VAL A 190 -5.59 2.92 3.54
CA VAL A 190 -4.31 2.71 4.22
C VAL A 190 -4.27 3.53 5.52
N TYR A 191 -3.94 2.87 6.62
CA TYR A 191 -3.58 3.48 7.90
C TYR A 191 -2.08 3.30 8.12
N LYS A 192 -1.35 4.37 8.34
CA LYS A 192 0.11 4.33 8.52
C LYS A 192 0.64 5.55 9.28
N GLY A 193 1.87 5.46 9.76
CA GLY A 193 2.53 6.59 10.40
C GLY A 193 3.92 6.25 10.93
N MET A 194 4.55 7.23 11.59
CA MET A 194 5.85 7.06 12.25
C MET A 194 5.67 6.42 13.63
N PHE A 195 5.36 5.14 13.66
CA PHE A 195 5.05 4.38 14.85
C PHE A 195 6.14 3.34 15.18
N LEU A 196 6.23 2.98 16.46
CA LEU A 196 6.66 1.66 16.85
C LEU A 196 5.55 0.66 16.46
N VAL A 197 5.90 -0.59 16.20
CA VAL A 197 4.94 -1.55 15.60
C VAL A 197 3.66 -1.73 16.41
N HIS A 198 3.74 -1.74 17.74
CA HIS A 198 2.59 -1.89 18.63
C HIS A 198 1.72 -0.62 18.69
N GLN A 199 2.27 0.56 18.34
CA GLN A 199 1.54 1.82 18.39
C GLN A 199 0.51 1.96 17.29
N LEU A 200 0.65 1.29 16.12
CA LEU A 200 -0.31 1.38 15.02
C LEU A 200 -1.74 1.05 15.48
N ARG A 201 -1.92 -0.07 16.17
CA ARG A 201 -3.21 -0.50 16.73
C ARG A 201 -3.74 0.51 17.75
N GLN A 202 -2.87 1.00 18.61
CA GLN A 202 -3.23 1.90 19.72
C GLN A 202 -3.52 3.31 19.25
N PHE A 203 -2.90 3.77 18.16
CA PHE A 203 -3.00 5.12 17.65
C PHE A 203 -4.32 5.40 16.95
N TYR A 204 -4.81 4.46 16.12
CA TYR A 204 -6.04 4.62 15.37
C TYR A 204 -7.20 3.85 16.02
N ASP A 205 -8.19 4.55 16.58
CA ASP A 205 -9.40 3.93 17.14
C ASP A 205 -10.12 3.04 16.12
N ASP A 206 -10.09 3.45 14.86
CA ASP A 206 -10.70 2.70 13.75
C ASP A 206 -10.21 1.25 13.68
N LEU A 207 -8.93 0.99 13.99
CA LEU A 207 -8.33 -0.34 13.93
C LEU A 207 -8.69 -1.22 15.14
N GLN A 208 -9.33 -0.66 16.16
CA GLN A 208 -9.83 -1.39 17.34
C GLN A 208 -11.34 -1.63 17.28
N ASP A 209 -12.04 -1.05 16.30
CA ASP A 209 -13.48 -1.17 16.17
C ASP A 209 -13.86 -2.52 15.53
N HIS A 210 -14.53 -3.37 16.30
CA HIS A 210 -14.97 -4.70 15.86
C HIS A 210 -15.99 -4.68 14.70
N ASP A 211 -16.59 -3.54 14.38
CA ASP A 211 -17.41 -3.38 13.18
C ASP A 211 -16.58 -3.16 11.91
N TYR A 212 -15.25 -2.96 12.04
CA TYR A 212 -14.36 -2.88 10.90
C TYR A 212 -14.08 -4.29 10.37
N HIS A 213 -14.69 -4.68 9.27
CA HIS A 213 -14.54 -5.98 8.63
C HIS A 213 -13.73 -5.86 7.33
N SER A 214 -12.81 -6.79 7.10
CA SER A 214 -12.04 -6.90 5.87
C SER A 214 -11.77 -8.36 5.54
N ALA A 215 -11.72 -8.72 4.26
CA ALA A 215 -11.24 -10.03 3.81
C ALA A 215 -9.74 -10.01 3.46
N ILE A 216 -9.17 -8.82 3.29
CA ILE A 216 -7.76 -8.62 2.92
C ILE A 216 -7.12 -7.61 3.87
N ALA A 217 -5.97 -7.97 4.45
CA ALA A 217 -5.12 -7.05 5.19
C ALA A 217 -3.66 -7.26 4.79
N LEU A 218 -2.97 -6.18 4.39
CA LEU A 218 -1.53 -6.17 4.15
C LEU A 218 -0.87 -5.29 5.20
N VAL A 219 0.17 -5.78 5.87
CA VAL A 219 0.91 -5.04 6.89
C VAL A 219 2.39 -4.93 6.54
N HIS A 220 2.99 -3.85 7.02
CA HIS A 220 4.40 -3.60 6.84
C HIS A 220 4.97 -2.85 8.03
N SER A 221 6.13 -3.29 8.52
CA SER A 221 6.93 -2.57 9.50
C SER A 221 8.23 -2.10 8.86
N ARG A 222 8.56 -0.83 9.06
CA ARG A 222 9.71 -0.12 8.55
C ARG A 222 9.45 0.62 7.22
N PHE A 223 10.30 1.59 6.90
CA PHE A 223 10.33 2.32 5.61
C PHE A 223 11.62 1.98 4.85
N SER A 224 11.78 2.50 3.62
CA SER A 224 12.98 2.27 2.80
C SER A 224 14.25 2.82 3.47
N THR A 225 15.31 2.01 3.54
CA THR A 225 16.57 2.29 4.24
C THR A 225 17.32 3.53 3.73
N ASN A 226 17.05 3.98 2.51
CA ASN A 226 17.77 5.06 1.84
C ASN A 226 17.13 6.45 2.02
N THR A 227 16.12 6.60 2.88
CA THR A 227 15.41 7.86 3.09
C THR A 227 15.21 8.15 4.58
N ASN A 228 15.11 9.43 4.95
CA ASN A 228 14.74 9.80 6.32
C ASN A 228 13.31 9.35 6.64
N PRO A 229 13.04 8.83 7.86
CA PRO A 229 11.69 8.52 8.31
C PRO A 229 10.76 9.70 8.17
N SER A 230 9.54 9.44 7.69
CA SER A 230 8.46 10.41 7.68
C SER A 230 7.10 9.71 7.66
N TRP A 231 6.06 10.40 8.12
CA TRP A 231 4.69 9.90 8.08
C TRP A 231 4.26 9.42 6.70
N GLN A 232 4.67 10.13 5.65
CA GLN A 232 4.32 9.85 4.25
C GLN A 232 5.00 8.58 3.73
N ARG A 233 6.25 8.34 4.15
CA ARG A 233 7.09 7.24 3.66
C ARG A 233 6.86 5.91 4.35
N ALA A 234 6.11 5.89 5.46
CA ALA A 234 5.67 4.65 6.06
C ALA A 234 4.88 3.81 5.04
N HIS A 235 5.07 2.49 5.08
CA HIS A 235 4.32 1.53 4.26
C HIS A 235 3.07 1.03 4.99
N PRO A 236 2.08 0.47 4.26
CA PRO A 236 2.00 0.29 2.81
C PRO A 236 1.89 1.58 2.02
N ASN A 237 2.23 1.52 0.72
CA ASN A 237 1.79 2.50 -0.26
C ASN A 237 0.31 2.25 -0.61
N ARG A 238 -0.22 2.83 -1.71
CA ARG A 238 -1.64 2.70 -2.06
C ARG A 238 -2.04 1.31 -2.48
N MET A 239 -1.12 0.58 -3.13
CA MET A 239 -1.36 -0.76 -3.66
C MET A 239 -0.35 -1.79 -3.18
N ILE A 240 0.86 -1.38 -2.76
CA ILE A 240 1.93 -2.31 -2.42
C ILE A 240 2.47 -2.15 -0.99
N ALA A 241 2.93 -3.28 -0.43
CA ALA A 241 3.87 -3.35 0.69
C ALA A 241 5.15 -4.04 0.18
N HIS A 242 6.29 -3.37 0.32
CA HIS A 242 7.56 -3.80 -0.27
C HIS A 242 8.65 -3.97 0.78
N ASN A 243 9.21 -5.17 0.85
CA ASN A 243 10.42 -5.47 1.61
C ASN A 243 11.59 -5.65 0.65
N GLY A 244 12.46 -4.64 0.57
CA GLY A 244 13.62 -4.68 -0.29
C GLY A 244 14.05 -3.31 -0.80
N GLU A 245 14.78 -3.31 -1.92
CA GLU A 245 15.27 -2.12 -2.61
C GLU A 245 15.18 -2.31 -4.12
N ILE A 246 14.73 -1.30 -4.83
CA ILE A 246 14.77 -1.27 -6.30
C ILE A 246 16.07 -0.60 -6.74
N ASN A 247 17.09 -1.38 -7.03
CA ASN A 247 18.43 -0.89 -7.36
C ASN A 247 18.48 -0.11 -8.68
N THR A 248 17.55 -0.40 -9.59
CA THR A 248 17.47 0.26 -10.92
C THR A 248 16.62 1.53 -10.92
N ILE A 249 16.16 2.00 -9.74
CA ILE A 249 15.14 3.04 -9.56
C ILE A 249 15.38 4.30 -10.39
N ARG A 250 16.61 4.83 -10.46
CA ARG A 250 16.91 6.04 -11.25
C ARG A 250 16.63 5.84 -12.74
N GLY A 251 17.05 4.69 -13.27
CA GLY A 251 16.81 4.33 -14.67
C GLY A 251 15.33 4.17 -14.95
N ASN A 252 14.61 3.48 -14.05
CA ASN A 252 13.18 3.25 -14.17
C ASN A 252 12.38 4.57 -14.15
N ALA A 253 12.64 5.42 -13.16
CA ALA A 253 11.98 6.73 -13.06
C ALA A 253 12.24 7.62 -14.28
N ASN A 254 13.49 7.75 -14.72
CA ASN A 254 13.86 8.57 -15.88
C ASN A 254 13.17 8.05 -17.16
N ARG A 255 13.09 6.74 -17.36
CA ARG A 255 12.41 6.15 -18.52
C ARG A 255 10.90 6.35 -18.45
N MET A 256 10.30 6.28 -17.25
CA MET A 256 8.87 6.60 -17.09
C MET A 256 8.59 8.07 -17.46
N LEU A 257 9.39 9.00 -16.97
CA LEU A 257 9.28 10.43 -17.33
C LEU A 257 9.45 10.66 -18.84
N ALA A 258 10.46 10.02 -19.45
CA ALA A 258 10.69 10.14 -20.89
C ALA A 258 9.52 9.58 -21.74
N ARG A 259 8.84 8.56 -21.27
CA ARG A 259 7.65 8.01 -21.95
C ARG A 259 6.45 8.94 -21.91
N GLU A 260 6.33 9.79 -20.90
CA GLU A 260 5.16 10.68 -20.73
C GLU A 260 4.87 11.55 -21.96
N GLU A 261 5.89 11.92 -22.72
CA GLU A 261 5.74 12.70 -23.95
C GLU A 261 4.98 11.94 -25.06
N THR A 262 5.00 10.62 -25.03
CA THR A 262 4.40 9.76 -26.09
C THR A 262 3.26 8.90 -25.57
N LEU A 263 2.99 8.95 -24.25
CA LEU A 263 1.90 8.16 -23.67
C LEU A 263 0.53 8.72 -24.06
N ASP A 264 -0.30 7.83 -24.57
CA ASP A 264 -1.73 8.06 -24.80
C ASP A 264 -2.55 7.02 -24.05
N SER A 265 -3.76 7.41 -23.66
CA SER A 265 -4.67 6.54 -22.94
C SER A 265 -6.11 6.75 -23.34
N LYS A 266 -6.75 5.70 -23.80
CA LYS A 266 -8.20 5.73 -24.08
C LYS A 266 -9.07 5.98 -22.83
N TYR A 267 -8.51 5.78 -21.64
CA TYR A 267 -9.22 5.95 -20.37
C TYR A 267 -9.11 7.36 -19.77
N PHE A 268 -8.03 8.09 -20.08
CA PHE A 268 -7.80 9.43 -19.54
C PHE A 268 -8.00 10.55 -20.58
N SER A 269 -7.82 10.25 -21.86
CA SER A 269 -8.04 11.24 -22.95
C SER A 269 -7.47 12.63 -22.60
N SER A 270 -8.36 13.64 -22.48
CA SER A 270 -7.97 15.01 -22.10
C SER A 270 -7.39 15.17 -20.71
N ASP A 271 -7.53 14.17 -19.83
CA ASP A 271 -7.06 14.21 -18.45
C ASP A 271 -5.61 13.70 -18.26
N MET A 272 -4.97 13.23 -19.36
CA MET A 272 -3.58 12.74 -19.29
C MET A 272 -2.61 13.75 -18.65
N THR A 273 -2.73 15.02 -19.00
CA THR A 273 -1.87 16.09 -18.42
C THR A 273 -2.08 16.28 -16.93
N LYS A 274 -3.24 15.89 -16.38
CA LYS A 274 -3.51 15.94 -14.95
C LYS A 274 -2.81 14.80 -14.20
N VAL A 275 -2.64 13.66 -14.87
CA VAL A 275 -1.99 12.48 -14.30
C VAL A 275 -0.48 12.61 -14.22
N PHE A 276 0.15 13.34 -15.15
CA PHE A 276 1.61 13.53 -15.18
C PHE A 276 2.10 14.47 -14.05
N PRO A 277 3.33 14.31 -13.52
CA PRO A 277 4.19 13.15 -13.77
C PRO A 277 3.60 11.87 -13.14
N ILE A 278 3.77 10.72 -13.78
CA ILE A 278 3.28 9.45 -13.25
C ILE A 278 4.04 9.10 -11.95
N VAL A 279 5.35 9.24 -12.00
CA VAL A 279 6.26 8.91 -10.91
C VAL A 279 6.63 10.15 -10.12
N ASP A 280 6.45 10.10 -8.80
CA ASP A 280 6.99 11.11 -7.88
C ASP A 280 8.46 10.78 -7.59
N VAL A 281 9.40 11.49 -8.23
CA VAL A 281 10.84 11.29 -8.08
C VAL A 281 11.39 11.67 -6.69
N HIS A 282 10.59 12.33 -5.86
CA HIS A 282 10.93 12.67 -4.47
C HIS A 282 10.44 11.59 -3.48
N GLY A 283 9.66 10.63 -3.96
CA GLY A 283 9.21 9.47 -3.21
C GLY A 283 10.33 8.45 -2.95
N SER A 284 10.01 7.40 -2.20
CA SER A 284 10.88 6.23 -2.08
C SER A 284 10.84 5.40 -3.38
N ASP A 285 11.81 4.49 -3.54
CA ASP A 285 11.81 3.50 -4.62
C ASP A 285 10.50 2.71 -4.70
N SER A 286 9.99 2.29 -3.54
CA SER A 286 8.71 1.60 -3.42
C SER A 286 7.53 2.48 -3.83
N ALA A 287 7.55 3.76 -3.47
CA ALA A 287 6.49 4.70 -3.87
C ALA A 287 6.49 4.94 -5.39
N MET A 288 7.66 5.00 -6.00
CA MET A 288 7.79 5.12 -7.46
C MET A 288 7.28 3.86 -8.18
N LEU A 289 7.57 2.68 -7.62
CA LEU A 289 7.02 1.41 -8.12
C LEU A 289 5.50 1.37 -7.99
N ASP A 290 4.97 1.77 -6.82
CA ASP A 290 3.53 1.87 -6.56
C ASP A 290 2.83 2.81 -7.54
N ASN A 291 3.41 3.98 -7.82
CA ASN A 291 2.88 4.93 -8.80
C ASN A 291 2.80 4.32 -10.21
N THR A 292 3.84 3.58 -10.61
CA THR A 292 3.87 2.94 -11.93
C THR A 292 2.88 1.79 -12.03
N LEU A 293 2.80 0.97 -10.97
CA LEU A 293 1.82 -0.13 -10.89
C LEU A 293 0.39 0.41 -10.97
N GLU A 294 0.07 1.43 -10.19
CA GLU A 294 -1.23 2.08 -10.16
C GLU A 294 -1.58 2.65 -11.55
N PHE A 295 -0.64 3.34 -12.20
CA PHE A 295 -0.85 3.87 -13.55
C PHE A 295 -1.17 2.77 -14.57
N LEU A 296 -0.42 1.67 -14.58
CA LEU A 296 -0.69 0.53 -15.47
C LEU A 296 -2.07 -0.09 -15.20
N TYR A 297 -2.43 -0.24 -13.94
CA TYR A 297 -3.72 -0.78 -13.52
C TYR A 297 -4.88 0.15 -13.94
N MET A 298 -4.76 1.45 -13.72
CA MET A 298 -5.76 2.45 -14.15
C MET A 298 -5.90 2.52 -15.67
N ASN A 299 -4.87 2.16 -16.42
CA ASN A 299 -4.91 1.99 -17.88
C ASN A 299 -5.47 0.64 -18.34
N GLY A 300 -6.11 -0.11 -17.44
CA GLY A 300 -6.83 -1.33 -17.76
C GLY A 300 -5.97 -2.59 -17.86
N MET A 301 -4.71 -2.54 -17.41
CA MET A 301 -3.90 -3.74 -17.29
C MET A 301 -4.31 -4.49 -16.02
N PRO A 302 -4.60 -5.79 -16.07
CA PRO A 302 -4.84 -6.59 -14.87
C PRO A 302 -3.68 -6.45 -13.87
N LEU A 303 -3.98 -6.31 -12.59
CA LEU A 303 -2.99 -6.01 -11.54
C LEU A 303 -1.83 -7.00 -11.51
N ALA A 304 -2.14 -8.31 -11.56
CA ALA A 304 -1.13 -9.37 -11.62
C ALA A 304 -0.21 -9.24 -12.84
N LYS A 305 -0.79 -8.91 -14.02
CA LYS A 305 -0.04 -8.70 -15.26
C LYS A 305 0.87 -7.48 -15.17
N ALA A 306 0.39 -6.38 -14.62
CA ALA A 306 1.20 -5.18 -14.40
C ALA A 306 2.39 -5.48 -13.48
N MET A 307 2.18 -6.24 -12.41
CA MET A 307 3.26 -6.67 -11.53
C MET A 307 4.25 -7.60 -12.23
N MET A 308 3.81 -8.52 -13.08
CA MET A 308 4.70 -9.38 -13.89
C MET A 308 5.59 -8.59 -14.86
N LEU A 309 5.10 -7.45 -15.35
CA LEU A 309 5.91 -6.56 -16.21
C LEU A 309 6.98 -5.84 -15.41
N LEU A 310 6.62 -5.32 -14.26
CA LEU A 310 7.51 -4.52 -13.41
C LEU A 310 8.57 -5.40 -12.75
N ILE A 311 8.18 -6.56 -12.24
CA ILE A 311 9.04 -7.54 -11.56
C ILE A 311 8.99 -8.87 -12.32
N PRO A 312 9.64 -8.96 -13.50
CA PRO A 312 9.58 -10.17 -14.31
C PRO A 312 10.41 -11.31 -13.70
N GLU A 313 9.92 -12.53 -13.86
CA GLU A 313 10.74 -13.72 -13.57
C GLU A 313 11.93 -13.85 -14.52
N PRO A 314 12.97 -14.65 -14.18
CA PRO A 314 14.11 -14.88 -15.07
C PRO A 314 13.68 -15.71 -16.26
N TRP A 315 13.42 -15.08 -17.41
CA TRP A 315 12.83 -15.73 -18.58
C TRP A 315 13.82 -16.06 -19.70
N LYS A 316 14.99 -15.40 -19.73
CA LYS A 316 15.94 -15.54 -20.87
C LYS A 316 16.59 -16.93 -20.94
N ASN A 317 16.98 -17.48 -19.79
CA ASN A 317 17.78 -18.72 -19.70
C ASN A 317 17.11 -19.81 -18.84
N THR A 318 15.80 -19.77 -18.69
CA THR A 318 15.05 -20.73 -17.88
C THR A 318 14.15 -21.62 -18.73
N ALA A 319 13.91 -22.84 -18.26
CA ALA A 319 12.92 -23.72 -18.85
C ALA A 319 11.52 -23.16 -18.57
N MET A 320 10.87 -22.65 -19.62
CA MET A 320 9.48 -22.18 -19.55
C MET A 320 8.82 -22.36 -20.93
N SER A 321 7.48 -22.33 -20.96
CA SER A 321 6.73 -22.43 -22.20
C SER A 321 7.10 -21.30 -23.17
N GLN A 322 7.01 -21.57 -24.47
CA GLN A 322 7.31 -20.57 -25.50
C GLN A 322 6.38 -19.38 -25.40
N GLU A 323 5.08 -19.57 -25.14
CA GLU A 323 4.09 -18.52 -24.94
C GLU A 323 4.49 -17.55 -23.85
N LYS A 324 5.02 -18.07 -22.74
CA LYS A 324 5.47 -17.24 -21.61
C LYS A 324 6.76 -16.48 -21.94
N LYS A 325 7.67 -17.07 -22.72
CA LYS A 325 8.86 -16.37 -23.23
C LYS A 325 8.47 -15.24 -24.19
N ASP A 326 7.53 -15.50 -25.09
CA ASP A 326 7.03 -14.51 -26.05
C ASP A 326 6.34 -13.36 -25.34
N PHE A 327 5.57 -13.64 -24.26
CA PHE A 327 4.99 -12.62 -23.39
C PHE A 327 6.07 -11.70 -22.81
N TYR A 328 7.09 -12.23 -22.16
CA TYR A 328 8.14 -11.40 -21.57
C TYR A 328 8.97 -10.70 -22.65
N HIS A 329 9.25 -11.33 -23.78
CA HIS A 329 9.96 -10.73 -24.89
C HIS A 329 9.21 -9.51 -25.43
N TYR A 330 7.90 -9.65 -25.68
CA TYR A 330 7.03 -8.58 -26.15
C TYR A 330 7.03 -7.40 -25.15
N TYR A 331 6.77 -7.67 -23.88
CA TYR A 331 6.66 -6.61 -22.90
C TYR A 331 7.99 -5.99 -22.49
N ALA A 332 9.11 -6.69 -22.64
CA ALA A 332 10.45 -6.11 -22.45
C ALA A 332 10.78 -5.01 -23.47
N THR A 333 10.06 -4.91 -24.58
CA THR A 333 10.18 -3.79 -25.53
C THR A 333 9.46 -2.53 -25.03
N MET A 334 8.52 -2.67 -24.13
CA MET A 334 7.67 -1.57 -23.61
C MET A 334 8.10 -1.09 -22.23
N MET A 335 8.53 -2.02 -21.37
CA MET A 335 8.88 -1.73 -19.98
C MET A 335 10.15 -2.47 -19.59
N GLU A 336 11.11 -1.74 -19.05
CA GLU A 336 12.29 -2.31 -18.40
C GLU A 336 11.91 -2.91 -17.04
N PRO A 337 12.61 -3.99 -16.60
CA PRO A 337 12.39 -4.54 -15.28
C PRO A 337 12.81 -3.53 -14.19
N TRP A 338 12.02 -3.50 -13.12
CA TRP A 338 12.35 -2.84 -11.87
C TRP A 338 13.04 -3.87 -11.00
N ASP A 339 14.35 -3.77 -10.86
CA ASP A 339 15.21 -4.84 -10.36
C ASP A 339 15.89 -4.47 -9.05
N GLY A 340 15.93 -5.45 -8.16
CA GLY A 340 16.54 -5.38 -6.84
C GLY A 340 16.01 -6.49 -5.94
N PRO A 341 16.59 -6.69 -4.74
CA PRO A 341 16.05 -7.66 -3.78
C PRO A 341 14.66 -7.22 -3.32
N ALA A 342 13.63 -8.01 -3.61
CA ALA A 342 12.25 -7.62 -3.35
C ALA A 342 11.35 -8.78 -2.94
N ALA A 343 10.57 -8.56 -1.88
CA ALA A 343 9.33 -9.27 -1.60
C ALA A 343 8.19 -8.24 -1.60
N ILE A 344 7.23 -8.40 -2.50
CA ILE A 344 6.18 -7.43 -2.74
C ILE A 344 4.84 -8.09 -2.52
N LEU A 345 4.03 -7.49 -1.63
CA LEU A 345 2.61 -7.74 -1.51
C LEU A 345 1.86 -6.63 -2.22
N PHE A 346 0.77 -6.95 -2.88
CA PHE A 346 -0.04 -5.95 -3.60
C PHE A 346 -1.52 -6.31 -3.57
N SER A 347 -2.37 -5.31 -3.59
CA SER A 347 -3.83 -5.49 -3.61
C SER A 347 -4.54 -4.29 -4.24
N ASP A 348 -5.68 -4.56 -4.87
CA ASP A 348 -6.67 -3.57 -5.34
C ASP A 348 -7.96 -3.60 -4.51
N GLY A 349 -7.95 -4.36 -3.40
CA GLY A 349 -9.12 -4.57 -2.54
C GLY A 349 -10.06 -5.69 -2.99
N ILE A 350 -9.79 -6.34 -4.13
CA ILE A 350 -10.51 -7.53 -4.61
C ILE A 350 -9.53 -8.71 -4.70
N SER A 351 -8.38 -8.46 -5.28
CA SER A 351 -7.31 -9.47 -5.37
C SER A 351 -6.16 -9.11 -4.45
N MET A 352 -5.51 -10.11 -3.90
CA MET A 352 -4.23 -10.00 -3.20
C MET A 352 -3.18 -10.82 -3.92
N GLY A 353 -2.04 -10.21 -4.21
CA GLY A 353 -0.91 -10.91 -4.79
C GLY A 353 0.37 -10.76 -3.97
N ALA A 354 1.26 -11.74 -4.12
CA ALA A 354 2.59 -11.71 -3.54
C ALA A 354 3.61 -12.24 -4.55
N THR A 355 4.73 -11.54 -4.71
CA THR A 355 5.80 -11.94 -5.62
C THR A 355 7.17 -11.66 -5.01
N LEU A 356 8.19 -12.40 -5.45
CA LEU A 356 9.58 -12.14 -5.14
C LEU A 356 10.31 -11.65 -6.40
N ASP A 357 11.44 -10.97 -6.19
CA ASP A 357 12.40 -10.72 -7.25
C ASP A 357 12.86 -12.01 -7.94
N ARG A 358 13.45 -11.88 -9.10
CA ARG A 358 13.90 -13.02 -9.92
C ARG A 358 14.88 -13.97 -9.21
N ASN A 359 15.60 -13.51 -8.18
CA ASN A 359 16.55 -14.33 -7.41
C ASN A 359 15.95 -14.84 -6.08
N GLY A 360 14.83 -14.26 -5.63
CA GLY A 360 14.15 -14.62 -4.39
C GLY A 360 14.99 -14.37 -3.15
N LEU A 361 15.66 -13.22 -3.10
CA LEU A 361 16.62 -12.88 -2.04
C LEU A 361 15.94 -12.61 -0.69
N ARG A 362 14.68 -12.18 -0.70
CA ARG A 362 13.91 -11.93 0.52
C ARG A 362 13.04 -13.14 0.87
N PRO A 363 12.99 -13.55 2.14
CA PRO A 363 12.14 -14.66 2.56
C PRO A 363 10.67 -14.27 2.57
N SER A 364 9.80 -15.21 2.19
CA SER A 364 8.36 -15.10 2.37
C SER A 364 7.75 -16.48 2.50
N ARG A 365 6.99 -16.69 3.56
CA ARG A 365 6.33 -17.95 3.90
C ARG A 365 4.82 -17.75 3.95
N TYR A 366 4.06 -18.79 3.60
CA TYR A 366 2.62 -18.74 3.74
C TYR A 366 2.02 -20.04 4.21
N TYR A 367 0.90 -19.92 4.90
CA TYR A 367 0.02 -21.01 5.31
C TYR A 367 -1.35 -20.81 4.69
N ILE A 368 -2.03 -21.92 4.38
CA ILE A 368 -3.46 -21.96 4.09
C ILE A 368 -4.10 -22.84 5.14
N LEU A 369 -5.12 -22.32 5.82
CA LEU A 369 -5.86 -23.01 6.86
C LEU A 369 -7.10 -23.69 6.26
N ASP A 370 -7.69 -24.59 7.03
CA ASP A 370 -8.91 -25.34 6.67
C ASP A 370 -10.16 -24.44 6.55
N ASP A 371 -10.17 -23.29 7.24
CA ASP A 371 -11.20 -22.25 7.14
C ASP A 371 -11.00 -21.29 5.96
N GLN A 372 -10.10 -21.62 5.02
CA GLN A 372 -9.71 -20.81 3.86
C GLN A 372 -8.99 -19.49 4.19
N THR A 373 -8.39 -19.39 5.37
CA THR A 373 -7.53 -18.26 5.71
C THR A 373 -6.11 -18.48 5.14
N LEU A 374 -5.62 -17.52 4.35
CA LEU A 374 -4.23 -17.46 3.93
C LEU A 374 -3.48 -16.48 4.83
N ILE A 375 -2.36 -16.94 5.41
CA ILE A 375 -1.45 -16.14 6.23
C ILE A 375 -0.09 -16.15 5.55
N LEU A 376 0.42 -14.96 5.22
CA LEU A 376 1.73 -14.79 4.61
C LEU A 376 2.57 -13.85 5.46
N SER A 377 3.84 -14.17 5.66
CA SER A 377 4.77 -13.30 6.40
C SER A 377 6.22 -13.53 5.97
N SER A 378 7.07 -12.53 6.27
CA SER A 378 8.53 -12.64 6.13
C SER A 378 9.10 -13.80 6.94
N GLU A 379 8.48 -14.16 8.06
CA GLU A 379 8.90 -15.24 8.97
C GLU A 379 7.74 -16.17 9.31
N VAL A 380 8.08 -17.34 9.81
CA VAL A 380 7.12 -18.28 10.41
C VAL A 380 6.94 -17.98 11.91
N GLY A 381 5.84 -18.48 12.49
CA GLY A 381 5.59 -18.33 13.94
C GLY A 381 5.12 -16.94 14.37
N VAL A 382 4.63 -16.11 13.44
CA VAL A 382 4.08 -14.78 13.71
C VAL A 382 2.67 -14.82 14.30
N LEU A 383 1.96 -15.93 14.13
CA LEU A 383 0.67 -16.24 14.75
C LEU A 383 0.74 -17.62 15.40
N ASP A 384 0.09 -17.76 16.55
CA ASP A 384 -0.08 -19.05 17.23
C ASP A 384 -1.23 -19.80 16.52
N ILE A 385 -0.85 -20.71 15.61
CA ILE A 385 -1.81 -21.51 14.81
C ILE A 385 -1.63 -22.96 15.21
N ASP A 386 -2.74 -23.62 15.54
CA ASP A 386 -2.75 -25.07 15.72
C ASP A 386 -2.41 -25.75 14.39
N GLU A 387 -1.36 -26.58 14.39
CA GLU A 387 -0.89 -27.27 13.19
C GLU A 387 -1.95 -28.16 12.55
N SER A 388 -2.93 -28.64 13.32
CA SER A 388 -4.06 -29.45 12.81
C SER A 388 -4.95 -28.72 11.82
N HIS A 389 -5.02 -27.38 11.89
CA HIS A 389 -5.78 -26.54 10.97
C HIS A 389 -5.02 -26.13 9.70
N ILE A 390 -3.73 -26.48 9.60
CA ILE A 390 -2.89 -26.07 8.46
C ILE A 390 -3.02 -27.09 7.33
N VAL A 391 -3.71 -26.72 6.26
CA VAL A 391 -3.84 -27.53 5.04
C VAL A 391 -2.60 -27.47 4.18
N LYS A 392 -1.93 -26.29 4.12
CA LYS A 392 -0.73 -26.10 3.30
C LYS A 392 0.26 -25.17 3.96
N LYS A 393 1.53 -25.63 4.03
CA LYS A 393 2.71 -24.81 4.37
C LYS A 393 3.59 -24.68 3.14
N SER A 394 3.98 -23.45 2.76
CA SER A 394 4.85 -23.25 1.62
C SER A 394 5.64 -21.94 1.73
N ARG A 395 6.52 -21.73 0.76
CA ARG A 395 7.25 -20.46 0.58
C ARG A 395 6.99 -19.91 -0.81
N LEU A 396 7.04 -18.59 -0.95
CA LEU A 396 7.13 -17.99 -2.27
C LEU A 396 8.44 -18.43 -2.95
N GLN A 397 8.35 -18.69 -4.22
CA GLN A 397 9.50 -19.06 -5.04
C GLN A 397 9.95 -17.89 -5.90
N PRO A 398 11.24 -17.76 -6.21
CA PRO A 398 11.74 -16.74 -7.12
C PRO A 398 10.95 -16.70 -8.42
N GLY A 399 10.55 -15.52 -8.85
CA GLY A 399 9.79 -15.31 -10.08
C GLY A 399 8.41 -15.97 -10.14
N LYS A 400 7.89 -16.47 -9.01
CA LYS A 400 6.53 -17.00 -8.93
C LYS A 400 5.64 -16.01 -8.17
N MET A 401 4.40 -15.95 -8.60
CA MET A 401 3.38 -15.13 -7.98
C MET A 401 2.37 -16.02 -7.26
N LEU A 402 2.06 -15.69 -6.02
CA LEU A 402 0.86 -16.13 -5.33
C LEU A 402 -0.22 -15.09 -5.63
N LEU A 403 -1.39 -15.53 -6.06
CA LEU A 403 -2.53 -14.68 -6.33
C LEU A 403 -3.77 -15.28 -5.68
N VAL A 404 -4.53 -14.46 -4.98
CA VAL A 404 -5.82 -14.77 -4.39
C VAL A 404 -6.82 -13.77 -4.92
N ASP A 405 -7.94 -14.25 -5.41
CA ASP A 405 -9.10 -13.47 -5.85
C ASP A 405 -10.23 -13.77 -4.86
N THR A 406 -10.72 -12.71 -4.14
CA THR A 406 -11.67 -12.85 -3.02
C THR A 406 -13.10 -12.51 -3.41
#